data_d364a99334d3ffc6cfadc52be8e4fb20
#
_entry.id   d364a99334d3ffc6cfadc52be8e4fb20
#
_cell.length_a   1.000
_cell.length_b   1.000
_cell.length_c   1.000
_cell.angle_alpha   90.00
_cell.angle_beta   90.00
_cell.angle_gamma   90.00
#
_symmetry.space_group_name_H-M   'P 1'
#
loop_
_entity.id
_entity.type
_entity.pdbx_description
1 polymer ?
#
loop_
_entity_poly.entity_id
_entity_poly.type
_entity_poly.pdbx_seq_one_letter_code
_entity_poly.pdbx_strand_id
1 'polypeptide(L)' 'MKKYYMAAVHNTVRVLEKGDIRFPIGKEDLLKKVGGDTVQIDFDTVVTMNEYCSKIKLDSFANKAQFFNALFG' A
#
# COMPACT_ATOMS: atom_id res chain seq x y z
N MET A 1 8.26 -11.12 -18.65
CA MET A 1 7.42 -10.11 -18.09
C MET A 1 7.26 -10.28 -16.59
N LYS A 2 7.35 -9.19 -15.92
CA LYS A 2 7.17 -9.25 -14.51
C LYS A 2 5.72 -9.50 -14.15
N LYS A 3 5.49 -10.45 -13.32
CA LYS A 3 4.14 -10.71 -12.92
C LYS A 3 3.84 -10.05 -11.60
N TYR A 4 2.79 -9.30 -11.60
CA TYR A 4 2.28 -8.84 -10.34
C TYR A 4 1.32 -9.87 -9.84
N TYR A 5 1.38 -10.12 -8.57
CA TYR A 5 0.35 -10.89 -7.96
C TYR A 5 -0.88 -9.99 -7.92
N MET A 6 -1.81 -10.25 -8.82
CA MET A 6 -2.98 -9.37 -8.93
C MET A 6 -3.72 -9.22 -7.61
N ALA A 7 -3.70 -10.25 -6.79
CA ALA A 7 -4.35 -10.16 -5.50
C ALA A 7 -3.67 -9.15 -4.58
N ALA A 8 -2.38 -8.87 -4.80
CA ALA A 8 -1.70 -7.87 -3.98
C ALA A 8 -2.30 -6.49 -4.21
N VAL A 9 -2.58 -6.17 -5.47
CA VAL A 9 -3.21 -4.89 -5.80
C VAL A 9 -4.60 -4.82 -5.18
N HIS A 10 -5.38 -5.87 -5.37
CA HIS A 10 -6.73 -5.96 -4.82
C HIS A 10 -6.74 -5.81 -3.31
N ASN A 11 -5.84 -6.54 -2.65
CA ASN A 11 -5.78 -6.52 -1.20
C ASN A 11 -5.35 -5.16 -0.68
N THR A 12 -4.44 -4.51 -1.41
CA THR A 12 -4.00 -3.18 -1.03
C THR A 12 -5.14 -2.18 -1.15
N VAL A 13 -5.90 -2.27 -2.24
CA VAL A 13 -7.06 -1.40 -2.42
C VAL A 13 -8.06 -1.58 -1.27
N ARG A 14 -8.28 -2.81 -0.87
CA ARG A 14 -9.19 -3.10 0.24
C ARG A 14 -8.75 -2.45 1.53
N VAL A 15 -7.44 -2.52 1.81
CA VAL A 15 -6.91 -1.91 3.02
C VAL A 15 -7.12 -0.40 2.98
N LEU A 16 -6.86 0.21 1.84
CA LEU A 16 -7.05 1.64 1.71
C LEU A 16 -8.51 2.03 1.91
N GLU A 17 -9.41 1.24 1.36
CA GLU A 17 -10.84 1.53 1.49
C GLU A 17 -11.32 1.33 2.92
N LYS A 18 -10.86 0.27 3.55
CA LYS A 18 -11.23 -0.02 4.92
C LYS A 18 -10.78 1.09 5.85
N GLY A 19 -9.60 1.64 5.59
CA GLY A 19 -9.07 2.72 6.41
C GLY A 19 -9.57 4.09 6.02
N ASP A 20 -10.44 4.17 5.01
CA ASP A 20 -10.95 5.43 4.50
C ASP A 20 -9.82 6.37 4.11
N ILE A 21 -8.83 5.81 3.43
CA ILE A 21 -7.67 6.57 3.01
C ILE A 21 -8.05 7.46 1.85
N ARG A 22 -7.76 8.74 1.97
CA ARG A 22 -8.06 9.72 0.95
C ARG A 22 -6.80 10.46 0.55
N PHE A 23 -6.65 10.71 -0.71
CA PHE A 23 -5.49 11.40 -1.23
C PHE A 23 -5.81 12.87 -1.50
N PRO A 24 -4.88 13.75 -1.32
CA PRO A 24 -3.47 13.50 -0.95
C PRO A 24 -3.32 13.14 0.53
N ILE A 25 -2.28 12.36 0.82
CA ILE A 25 -2.04 11.95 2.19
C ILE A 25 -0.54 11.73 2.39
N GLY A 26 -0.06 12.03 3.57
CA GLY A 26 1.32 11.75 3.92
C GLY A 26 1.50 10.28 4.25
N LYS A 27 2.70 9.77 4.00
CA LYS A 27 2.99 8.36 4.30
C LYS A 27 2.79 8.07 5.79
N GLU A 28 3.22 8.99 6.62
CA GLU A 28 3.08 8.83 8.07
C GLU A 28 1.63 8.73 8.48
N ASP A 29 0.79 9.61 7.92
CA ASP A 29 -0.63 9.59 8.25
C ASP A 29 -1.30 8.33 7.74
N LEU A 30 -0.91 7.89 6.56
CA LEU A 30 -1.46 6.67 6.00
C LEU A 30 -1.14 5.49 6.91
N LEU A 31 0.10 5.41 7.38
CA LEU A 31 0.51 4.30 8.22
C LEU A 31 -0.06 4.37 9.61
N LYS A 32 -0.41 5.56 10.08
CA LYS A 32 -1.12 5.67 11.35
C LYS A 32 -2.48 5.02 11.27
N LYS A 33 -3.10 5.10 10.09
CA LYS A 33 -4.44 4.56 9.91
C LYS A 33 -4.42 3.08 9.60
N VAL A 34 -3.50 2.64 8.76
CA VAL A 34 -3.55 1.26 8.27
C VAL A 34 -2.22 0.52 8.41
N GLY A 35 -1.25 1.09 9.11
CA GLY A 35 0.08 0.48 9.18
C GLY A 35 0.09 -0.92 9.76
N GLY A 36 -0.82 -1.23 10.66
CA GLY A 36 -0.89 -2.55 11.27
C GLY A 36 -1.70 -3.56 10.48
N ASP A 37 -2.38 -3.12 9.43
CA ASP A 37 -3.18 -4.03 8.63
C ASP A 37 -2.27 -4.88 7.76
N THR A 38 -2.67 -6.12 7.53
CA THR A 38 -1.87 -7.04 6.73
C THR A 38 -2.37 -7.08 5.31
N VAL A 39 -1.43 -7.33 4.40
CA VAL A 39 -1.72 -7.45 2.98
C VAL A 39 -1.06 -8.71 2.48
N GLN A 40 -1.81 -9.55 1.81
CA GLN A 40 -1.23 -10.71 1.17
C GLN A 40 -0.70 -10.26 -0.19
N ILE A 41 0.61 -10.34 -0.35
CA ILE A 41 1.26 -9.83 -1.55
C ILE A 41 1.72 -10.93 -2.50
N ASP A 42 1.62 -12.18 -2.04
CA ASP A 42 1.97 -13.33 -2.88
C ASP A 42 1.22 -14.51 -2.29
N PHE A 43 1.34 -15.64 -2.96
CA PHE A 43 0.73 -16.89 -2.56
C PHE A 43 0.84 -17.16 -1.08
N ASP A 44 2.05 -17.05 -0.57
CA ASP A 44 2.35 -17.44 0.80
C ASP A 44 3.02 -16.32 1.59
N THR A 45 2.90 -15.09 1.12
CA THR A 45 3.57 -13.96 1.76
C THR A 45 2.56 -12.92 2.19
N VAL A 46 2.55 -12.65 3.49
CA VAL A 46 1.68 -11.63 4.08
C VAL A 46 2.58 -10.65 4.83
N VAL A 47 2.39 -9.36 4.60
CA VAL A 47 3.16 -8.33 5.29
C VAL A 47 2.21 -7.29 5.85
N THR A 48 2.70 -6.50 6.79
CA THR A 48 1.92 -5.36 7.27
C THR A 48 2.12 -4.19 6.32
N MET A 49 1.20 -3.25 6.36
CA MET A 49 1.36 -2.03 5.55
C MET A 49 2.63 -1.30 5.95
N ASN A 50 3.00 -1.34 7.23
CA ASN A 50 4.25 -0.74 7.67
C ASN A 50 5.44 -1.33 6.93
N GLU A 51 5.51 -2.65 6.85
CA GLU A 51 6.59 -3.33 6.14
C GLU A 51 6.52 -3.06 4.65
N TYR A 52 5.32 -3.13 4.11
CA TYR A 52 5.09 -2.99 2.70
C TYR A 52 5.56 -1.62 2.20
N CYS A 53 5.26 -0.59 2.97
CA CYS A 53 5.59 0.77 2.58
C CYS A 53 6.96 1.23 3.03
N SER A 54 7.68 0.40 3.77
CA SER A 54 8.96 0.81 4.34
C SER A 54 9.99 1.16 3.27
N LYS A 55 9.88 0.55 2.10
CA LYS A 55 10.82 0.79 1.02
C LYS A 55 10.45 1.99 0.17
N ILE A 56 9.28 2.55 0.38
CA ILE A 56 8.85 3.71 -0.38
C ILE A 56 9.58 4.94 0.14
N LYS A 57 10.21 5.67 -0.77
CA LYS A 57 11.00 6.83 -0.38
C LYS A 57 10.21 8.12 -0.33
N LEU A 58 9.03 8.13 -0.93
CA LEU A 58 8.20 9.33 -0.90
C LEU A 58 7.60 9.52 0.48
N ASP A 59 7.50 10.78 0.89
CA ASP A 59 6.90 11.11 2.17
C ASP A 59 5.40 11.35 2.09
N SER A 60 4.90 11.55 0.88
CA SER A 60 3.48 11.80 0.69
C SER A 60 3.07 11.36 -0.70
N PHE A 61 1.78 11.24 -0.87
CA PHE A 61 1.20 10.77 -2.13
C PHE A 61 0.09 11.71 -2.54
N ALA A 62 0.20 12.25 -3.76
CA ALA A 62 -0.78 13.20 -4.26
C ALA A 62 -2.07 12.51 -4.67
N ASN A 63 -1.97 11.27 -5.12
CA ASN A 63 -3.14 10.51 -5.55
C ASN A 63 -2.83 9.03 -5.50
N LYS A 64 -3.86 8.25 -5.74
CA LYS A 64 -3.74 6.79 -5.65
C LYS A 64 -2.73 6.24 -6.65
N ALA A 65 -2.70 6.80 -7.85
CA ALA A 65 -1.78 6.34 -8.88
C ALA A 65 -0.33 6.53 -8.44
N GLN A 66 -0.03 7.65 -7.81
CA GLN A 66 1.32 7.89 -7.32
C GLN A 66 1.70 6.88 -6.24
N PHE A 67 0.76 6.58 -5.36
CA PHE A 67 0.99 5.58 -4.31
C PHE A 67 1.30 4.22 -4.91
N PHE A 68 0.49 3.79 -5.87
CA PHE A 68 0.70 2.47 -6.47
C PHE A 68 1.97 2.42 -7.31
N ASN A 69 2.33 3.51 -7.97
CA ASN A 69 3.58 3.54 -8.70
C ASN A 69 4.77 3.43 -7.76
N ALA A 70 4.70 4.06 -6.60
CA ALA A 70 5.78 3.97 -5.63
C ALA A 70 5.88 2.57 -5.06
N LEU A 71 4.76 1.91 -4.92
CA LEU A 71 4.71 0.58 -4.30
C LEU A 71 5.15 -0.51 -5.25
N PHE A 72 4.69 -0.43 -6.49
CA PHE A 72 4.91 -1.51 -7.48
C PHE A 72 5.85 -1.13 -8.61
N GLY A 73 6.14 0.12 -8.74
CA GLY A 73 7.04 0.58 -9.77
C GLY A 73 8.48 0.38 -9.36
#